data_60ac66a1fb58a6307fe5551ac7d5fd8e
#
_entry.id   60ac66a1fb58a6307fe5551ac7d5fd8e
#
_cell.length_a   1.000
_cell.length_b   1.000
_cell.length_c   1.000
_cell.angle_alpha   90.00
_cell.angle_beta   90.00
_cell.angle_gamma   90.00
#
_symmetry.space_group_name_H-M   'P 1'
#
loop_
_entity.id
_entity.type
_entity.pdbx_description
1 polymer ?
#
loop_
_entity_poly.entity_id
_entity_poly.type
_entity_poly.pdbx_seq_one_letter_code
_entity_poly.pdbx_strand_id
1 'polypeptide(L)'
;ERDSSKPRSLRVLDFDHTVAFTGELVYIMSPEGEVAGTLDSEEYSHHSFSRDEVLAGYYYDFREFDDVDASRAKENEHVTSILRNFINAKPERIILILTARNQEAESGIRNYLETIGIDHGNIHVVGVGSSAPQKKVDEVKNILDSNPSIEEVSFFDDSSANTDEMMRFLSSYERHNGKSIFFDIAKVEGDGKLTRMPGYRAR
;
A
#
# COMPACT_ATOMS: atom_id res chain seq x y z
N GLU A 1 -9.77 33.65 2.16
CA GLU A 1 -10.66 32.62 2.72
C GLU A 1 -10.13 31.24 2.34
N ARG A 2 -10.07 30.33 3.33
CA ARG A 2 -9.61 28.96 3.10
C ARG A 2 -10.80 28.16 2.55
N ASP A 3 -10.64 27.64 1.34
CA ASP A 3 -11.63 26.75 0.72
C ASP A 3 -11.59 25.38 1.43
N SER A 4 -12.56 25.16 2.32
CA SER A 4 -12.69 23.93 3.13
C SER A 4 -13.16 22.71 2.31
N SER A 5 -13.50 22.91 1.04
CA SER A 5 -13.91 21.82 0.13
C SER A 5 -12.74 21.07 -0.48
N LYS A 6 -11.51 21.60 -0.38
CA LYS A 6 -10.32 21.00 -1.00
C LYS A 6 -9.53 20.15 -0.01
N PRO A 7 -9.09 18.94 -0.41
CA PRO A 7 -8.30 18.07 0.45
C PRO A 7 -6.97 18.72 0.79
N ARG A 8 -6.57 18.63 2.07
CA ARG A 8 -5.31 19.19 2.58
C ARG A 8 -4.30 18.14 2.98
N SER A 9 -4.75 16.91 3.13
CA SER A 9 -3.88 15.80 3.49
C SER A 9 -4.22 14.55 2.70
N LEU A 10 -3.19 13.76 2.40
CA LEU A 10 -3.26 12.44 1.81
C LEU A 10 -2.78 11.40 2.83
N ARG A 11 -3.60 10.40 3.09
CA ARG A 11 -3.31 9.29 4.00
C ARG A 11 -3.24 8.02 3.18
N VAL A 12 -2.06 7.47 3.02
CA VAL A 12 -1.79 6.30 2.19
C VAL A 12 -1.41 5.14 3.09
N LEU A 13 -2.09 4.02 2.90
CA LEU A 13 -1.80 2.76 3.60
C LEU A 13 -1.66 1.66 2.53
N ASP A 14 -0.62 0.86 2.63
CA ASP A 14 -0.58 -0.40 1.94
C ASP A 14 -1.62 -1.36 2.54
N PHE A 15 -1.95 -2.45 1.84
CA PHE A 15 -2.94 -3.41 2.31
C PHE A 15 -2.29 -4.64 2.96
N ASP A 16 -1.51 -5.39 2.20
CA ASP A 16 -0.91 -6.65 2.64
C ASP A 16 0.16 -6.40 3.71
N HIS A 17 0.13 -7.15 4.81
CA HIS A 17 1.01 -6.99 5.98
C HIS A 17 0.99 -5.59 6.61
N THR A 18 0.15 -4.70 6.10
CA THR A 18 -0.07 -3.33 6.62
C THR A 18 -1.44 -3.21 7.27
N VAL A 19 -2.52 -3.18 6.50
CA VAL A 19 -3.91 -3.16 7.02
C VAL A 19 -4.34 -4.55 7.47
N ALA A 20 -3.95 -5.57 6.73
CA ALA A 20 -4.28 -6.97 7.00
C ALA A 20 -3.06 -7.89 6.83
N PHE A 21 -2.93 -8.86 7.71
CA PHE A 21 -2.06 -10.01 7.50
C PHE A 21 -2.82 -11.04 6.67
N THR A 22 -2.56 -11.05 5.39
CA THR A 22 -3.22 -11.92 4.42
C THR A 22 -2.48 -13.26 4.31
N GLY A 23 -3.18 -14.31 3.97
CA GLY A 23 -2.62 -15.66 3.90
C GLY A 23 -2.55 -16.20 2.47
N GLU A 24 -2.59 -15.31 1.46
CA GLU A 24 -2.48 -15.67 0.05
C GLU A 24 -1.09 -16.18 -0.29
N LEU A 25 -1.04 -17.14 -1.20
CA LEU A 25 0.17 -17.77 -1.67
C LEU A 25 0.52 -17.35 -3.10
N VAL A 26 1.80 -17.21 -3.36
CA VAL A 26 2.36 -17.12 -4.70
C VAL A 26 2.68 -18.54 -5.17
N TYR A 27 2.15 -18.93 -6.32
CA TYR A 27 2.43 -20.23 -6.89
C TYR A 27 3.67 -20.18 -7.81
N ILE A 28 4.56 -21.14 -7.65
CA ILE A 28 5.62 -21.42 -8.62
C ILE A 28 5.02 -22.37 -9.65
N MET A 29 4.97 -21.93 -10.88
CA MET A 29 4.42 -22.71 -12.00
C MET A 29 5.54 -23.27 -12.86
N SER A 30 5.40 -24.56 -13.24
CA SER A 30 6.27 -25.16 -14.23
C SER A 30 5.93 -24.67 -15.64
N PRO A 31 6.82 -24.88 -16.62
CA PRO A 31 6.55 -24.57 -18.03
C PRO A 31 5.29 -25.24 -18.59
N GLU A 32 4.94 -26.42 -18.05
CA GLU A 32 3.77 -27.21 -18.41
C GLU A 32 2.48 -26.67 -17.78
N GLY A 33 2.57 -25.64 -16.89
CA GLY A 33 1.44 -25.06 -16.19
C GLY A 33 1.00 -25.81 -14.93
N GLU A 34 1.87 -26.67 -14.39
CA GLU A 34 1.64 -27.37 -13.14
C GLU A 34 2.23 -26.61 -11.96
N VAL A 35 1.59 -26.71 -10.77
CA VAL A 35 2.12 -26.13 -9.55
C VAL A 35 3.33 -26.91 -9.08
N ALA A 36 4.50 -26.29 -9.14
CA ALA A 36 5.77 -26.86 -8.69
C ALA A 36 6.05 -26.53 -7.20
N GLY A 37 5.47 -25.46 -6.67
CA GLY A 37 5.61 -25.03 -5.27
C GLY A 37 4.72 -23.83 -4.95
N THR A 38 4.73 -23.46 -3.68
CA THR A 38 4.04 -22.26 -3.16
C THR A 38 4.96 -21.49 -2.25
N LEU A 39 4.81 -20.18 -2.22
CA LEU A 39 5.55 -19.26 -1.37
C LEU A 39 4.54 -18.36 -0.64
N ASP A 40 4.76 -18.09 0.63
CA ASP A 40 4.11 -16.97 1.28
C ASP A 40 4.78 -15.64 0.88
N SER A 41 4.24 -14.51 1.35
CA SER A 41 4.76 -13.19 0.99
C SER A 41 6.20 -12.96 1.45
N GLU A 42 6.60 -13.52 2.60
CA GLU A 42 7.97 -13.41 3.11
C GLU A 42 8.92 -14.26 2.28
N GLU A 43 8.58 -15.52 2.03
CA GLU A 43 9.33 -16.42 1.18
C GLU A 43 9.49 -15.85 -0.24
N TYR A 44 8.40 -15.31 -0.82
CA TYR A 44 8.44 -14.68 -2.14
C TYR A 44 9.40 -13.49 -2.20
N SER A 45 9.46 -12.66 -1.16
CA SER A 45 10.34 -11.49 -1.12
C SER A 45 11.84 -11.84 -1.22
N HIS A 46 12.19 -13.07 -0.85
CA HIS A 46 13.56 -13.60 -0.87
C HIS A 46 13.80 -14.64 -1.97
N HIS A 47 12.75 -15.08 -2.67
CA HIS A 47 12.85 -16.09 -3.70
C HIS A 47 13.25 -15.47 -5.05
N SER A 48 14.14 -16.16 -5.75
CA SER A 48 14.45 -15.85 -7.14
C SER A 48 14.70 -17.15 -7.91
N PHE A 49 14.21 -17.22 -9.13
CA PHE A 49 14.52 -18.34 -10.00
C PHE A 49 16.02 -18.42 -10.32
N SER A 50 16.55 -19.63 -10.29
CA SER A 50 17.87 -19.93 -10.85
C SER A 50 17.87 -19.68 -12.37
N ARG A 51 19.06 -19.54 -12.96
CA ARG A 51 19.20 -19.39 -14.40
C ARG A 51 18.54 -20.54 -15.19
N ASP A 52 18.65 -21.75 -14.68
CA ASP A 52 18.12 -22.95 -15.35
C ASP A 52 16.57 -22.96 -15.29
N GLU A 53 15.96 -22.53 -14.18
CA GLU A 53 14.50 -22.40 -14.05
C GLU A 53 13.97 -21.30 -14.97
N VAL A 54 14.65 -20.14 -15.06
CA VAL A 54 14.28 -19.06 -16.00
C VAL A 54 14.34 -19.57 -17.44
N LEU A 55 15.42 -20.29 -17.82
CA LEU A 55 15.57 -20.84 -19.17
C LEU A 55 14.56 -21.96 -19.45
N ALA A 56 14.16 -22.72 -18.44
CA ALA A 56 13.11 -23.73 -18.54
C ALA A 56 11.71 -23.13 -18.67
N GLY A 57 11.50 -21.87 -18.26
CA GLY A 57 10.23 -21.16 -18.38
C GLY A 57 9.34 -21.25 -17.13
N TYR A 58 9.93 -21.45 -15.95
CA TYR A 58 9.20 -21.30 -14.68
C TYR A 58 8.74 -19.86 -14.48
N TYR A 59 7.56 -19.68 -13.85
CA TYR A 59 7.00 -18.36 -13.58
C TYR A 59 6.19 -18.34 -12.29
N TYR A 60 5.93 -17.13 -11.78
CA TYR A 60 5.04 -16.92 -10.63
C TYR A 60 3.60 -16.70 -11.09
N ASP A 61 2.65 -17.27 -10.34
CA ASP A 61 1.24 -17.02 -10.52
C ASP A 61 0.66 -16.46 -9.22
N PHE A 62 0.05 -15.28 -9.32
CA PHE A 62 -0.50 -14.48 -8.24
C PHE A 62 -2.03 -14.54 -8.17
N ARG A 63 -2.64 -15.64 -8.67
CA ARG A 63 -4.10 -15.77 -8.78
C ARG A 63 -4.87 -15.54 -7.48
N GLU A 64 -4.27 -15.82 -6.31
CA GLU A 64 -4.91 -15.56 -5.02
C GLU A 64 -4.90 -14.07 -4.66
N PHE A 65 -4.07 -13.25 -5.32
CA PHE A 65 -3.98 -11.82 -5.06
C PHE A 65 -4.99 -10.98 -5.84
N ASP A 66 -5.80 -11.59 -6.70
CA ASP A 66 -6.90 -10.92 -7.41
C ASP A 66 -8.15 -10.74 -6.51
N ASP A 67 -8.16 -11.38 -5.33
CA ASP A 67 -9.22 -11.25 -4.32
C ASP A 67 -8.60 -11.28 -2.91
N VAL A 68 -9.42 -11.11 -1.87
CA VAL A 68 -9.03 -11.21 -0.47
C VAL A 68 -9.87 -12.26 0.22
N ASP A 69 -9.25 -13.35 0.68
CA ASP A 69 -9.92 -14.33 1.52
C ASP A 69 -10.06 -13.80 2.95
N ALA A 70 -11.19 -13.15 3.23
CA ALA A 70 -11.47 -12.58 4.55
C ALA A 70 -11.45 -13.63 5.68
N SER A 71 -11.60 -14.93 5.38
CA SER A 71 -11.54 -15.99 6.39
C SER A 71 -10.11 -16.30 6.86
N ARG A 72 -9.12 -16.01 6.02
CA ARG A 72 -7.69 -16.18 6.31
C ARG A 72 -7.01 -14.89 6.74
N ALA A 73 -7.54 -13.74 6.32
CA ALA A 73 -6.97 -12.44 6.63
C ALA A 73 -7.19 -12.07 8.11
N LYS A 74 -6.14 -11.57 8.76
CA LYS A 74 -6.19 -11.06 10.14
C LYS A 74 -5.98 -9.56 10.15
N GLU A 75 -6.80 -8.86 10.92
CA GLU A 75 -6.69 -7.42 11.10
C GLU A 75 -5.37 -7.04 11.79
N ASN A 76 -4.67 -6.04 11.27
CA ASN A 76 -3.66 -5.31 12.02
C ASN A 76 -4.34 -4.20 12.83
N GLU A 77 -4.77 -4.52 14.05
CA GLU A 77 -5.54 -3.62 14.91
C GLU A 77 -4.83 -2.28 15.16
N HIS A 78 -3.50 -2.27 15.15
CA HIS A 78 -2.74 -1.05 15.35
C HIS A 78 -2.92 -0.08 14.18
N VAL A 79 -2.77 -0.56 12.96
CA VAL A 79 -2.92 0.25 11.74
C VAL A 79 -4.38 0.58 11.48
N THR A 80 -5.30 -0.36 11.64
CA THR A 80 -6.73 -0.10 11.43
C THR A 80 -7.32 0.87 12.45
N SER A 81 -6.79 0.91 13.68
CA SER A 81 -7.10 1.95 14.67
C SER A 81 -6.75 3.35 14.15
N ILE A 82 -5.59 3.49 13.50
CA ILE A 82 -5.17 4.74 12.85
C ILE A 82 -6.08 5.05 11.66
N LEU A 83 -6.41 4.06 10.83
CA LEU A 83 -7.33 4.23 9.70
C LEU A 83 -8.71 4.70 10.16
N ARG A 84 -9.28 4.11 11.23
CA ARG A 84 -10.54 4.57 11.85
C ARG A 84 -10.45 6.03 12.30
N ASN A 85 -9.32 6.43 12.88
CA ASN A 85 -9.09 7.84 13.26
C ASN A 85 -9.02 8.77 12.03
N PHE A 86 -8.44 8.30 10.92
CA PHE A 86 -8.44 9.08 9.67
C PHE A 86 -9.85 9.27 9.12
N ILE A 87 -10.68 8.23 9.15
CA ILE A 87 -12.07 8.29 8.68
C ILE A 87 -12.91 9.23 9.54
N ASN A 88 -12.78 9.17 10.86
CA ASN A 88 -13.56 9.96 11.82
C ASN A 88 -13.12 11.42 11.91
N ALA A 89 -11.97 11.76 11.35
CA ALA A 89 -11.52 13.15 11.36
C ALA A 89 -12.15 13.95 10.22
N LYS A 90 -11.90 15.29 10.22
CA LYS A 90 -12.51 16.24 9.30
C LYS A 90 -12.40 15.84 7.82
N PRO A 91 -13.38 16.24 6.97
CA PRO A 91 -13.54 15.79 5.57
C PRO A 91 -12.42 16.25 4.60
N GLU A 92 -11.46 17.06 5.05
CA GLU A 92 -10.37 17.61 4.21
C GLU A 92 -9.24 16.60 3.97
N ARG A 93 -9.56 15.30 3.84
CA ARG A 93 -8.57 14.23 3.67
C ARG A 93 -8.92 13.33 2.51
N ILE A 94 -7.91 12.92 1.77
CA ILE A 94 -7.97 11.76 0.89
C ILE A 94 -7.38 10.59 1.67
N ILE A 95 -8.13 9.50 1.77
CA ILE A 95 -7.68 8.24 2.35
C ILE A 95 -7.53 7.25 1.20
N LEU A 96 -6.36 6.67 1.07
CA LEU A 96 -5.99 5.78 -0.02
C LEU A 96 -5.42 4.48 0.53
N ILE A 97 -5.99 3.35 0.16
CA ILE A 97 -5.33 2.06 0.22
C ILE A 97 -4.65 1.86 -1.13
N LEU A 98 -3.33 1.72 -1.10
CA LEU A 98 -2.46 1.64 -2.27
C LEU A 98 -1.66 0.34 -2.24
N THR A 99 -2.12 -0.66 -2.98
CA THR A 99 -1.57 -2.02 -2.94
C THR A 99 -0.82 -2.37 -4.22
N ALA A 100 0.13 -3.31 -4.09
CA ALA A 100 0.81 -3.94 -5.22
C ALA A 100 -0.10 -4.89 -6.02
N ARG A 101 -1.23 -5.31 -5.45
CA ARG A 101 -2.24 -6.14 -6.13
C ARG A 101 -2.76 -5.47 -7.40
N ASN A 102 -3.36 -6.26 -8.28
CA ASN A 102 -4.12 -5.73 -9.42
C ASN A 102 -5.36 -4.96 -8.95
N GLN A 103 -5.91 -4.09 -9.81
CA GLN A 103 -7.10 -3.29 -9.47
C GLN A 103 -8.35 -4.17 -9.22
N GLU A 104 -8.39 -5.36 -9.77
CA GLU A 104 -9.45 -6.35 -9.57
C GLU A 104 -9.64 -6.73 -8.09
N ALA A 105 -8.59 -6.64 -7.27
CA ALA A 105 -8.64 -6.89 -5.83
C ALA A 105 -9.44 -5.83 -5.02
N GLU A 106 -9.83 -4.71 -5.63
CA GLU A 106 -10.57 -3.64 -4.94
C GLU A 106 -11.82 -4.15 -4.23
N SER A 107 -12.61 -4.99 -4.90
CA SER A 107 -13.85 -5.51 -4.33
C SER A 107 -13.59 -6.39 -3.10
N GLY A 108 -12.59 -7.24 -3.15
CA GLY A 108 -12.18 -8.08 -2.03
C GLY A 108 -11.65 -7.27 -0.85
N ILE A 109 -10.83 -6.25 -1.11
CA ILE A 109 -10.34 -5.32 -0.07
C ILE A 109 -11.52 -4.59 0.59
N ARG A 110 -12.48 -4.07 -0.17
CA ARG A 110 -13.67 -3.41 0.38
C ARG A 110 -14.52 -4.34 1.22
N ASN A 111 -14.77 -5.56 0.74
CA ASN A 111 -15.49 -6.58 1.49
C ASN A 111 -14.77 -6.92 2.82
N TYR A 112 -13.45 -7.06 2.78
CA TYR A 112 -12.67 -7.27 3.99
C TYR A 112 -12.82 -6.11 5.00
N LEU A 113 -12.69 -4.86 4.55
CA LEU A 113 -12.89 -3.68 5.41
C LEU A 113 -14.28 -3.68 6.06
N GLU A 114 -15.31 -4.07 5.33
CA GLU A 114 -16.66 -4.21 5.87
C GLU A 114 -16.74 -5.28 6.96
N THR A 115 -16.09 -6.44 6.77
CA THR A 115 -16.08 -7.52 7.77
C THR A 115 -15.45 -7.11 9.10
N ILE A 116 -14.48 -6.19 9.08
CA ILE A 116 -13.84 -5.65 10.29
C ILE A 116 -14.49 -4.34 10.78
N GLY A 117 -15.67 -3.98 10.23
CA GLY A 117 -16.46 -2.83 10.66
C GLY A 117 -15.87 -1.46 10.30
N ILE A 118 -15.11 -1.38 9.21
CA ILE A 118 -14.58 -0.11 8.68
C ILE A 118 -15.51 0.40 7.57
N ASP A 119 -16.05 1.62 7.76
CA ASP A 119 -16.76 2.34 6.70
C ASP A 119 -15.76 2.76 5.61
N HIS A 120 -15.86 2.10 4.47
CA HIS A 120 -14.96 2.32 3.34
C HIS A 120 -15.52 3.26 2.27
N GLY A 121 -16.68 3.89 2.50
CA GLY A 121 -17.35 4.76 1.51
C GLY A 121 -16.50 5.94 1.04
N ASN A 122 -15.61 6.45 1.89
CA ASN A 122 -14.69 7.54 1.59
C ASN A 122 -13.21 7.07 1.44
N ILE A 123 -12.98 5.77 1.29
CA ILE A 123 -11.63 5.21 1.06
C ILE A 123 -11.49 4.94 -0.43
N HIS A 124 -10.45 5.49 -1.04
CA HIS A 124 -10.02 5.10 -2.37
C HIS A 124 -9.16 3.83 -2.26
N VAL A 125 -9.38 2.89 -3.17
CA VAL A 125 -8.56 1.66 -3.27
C VAL A 125 -7.95 1.63 -4.67
N VAL A 126 -6.63 1.59 -4.73
CA VAL A 126 -5.87 1.56 -5.98
C VAL A 126 -4.88 0.41 -5.96
N GLY A 127 -5.06 -0.51 -6.89
CA GLY A 127 -4.12 -1.60 -7.18
C GLY A 127 -3.20 -1.21 -8.33
N VAL A 128 -1.89 -1.15 -8.08
CA VAL A 128 -0.92 -0.75 -9.12
C VAL A 128 -0.42 -1.92 -9.97
N GLY A 129 -0.80 -3.16 -9.63
CA GLY A 129 -0.45 -4.37 -10.37
C GLY A 129 1.06 -4.63 -10.46
N SER A 130 1.82 -4.21 -9.46
CA SER A 130 3.28 -4.32 -9.48
C SER A 130 3.87 -4.14 -8.08
N SER A 131 4.88 -4.94 -7.76
CA SER A 131 5.72 -4.78 -6.55
C SER A 131 6.81 -3.72 -6.69
N ALA A 132 6.99 -3.10 -7.88
CA ALA A 132 7.98 -2.06 -8.09
C ALA A 132 7.61 -0.79 -7.30
N PRO A 133 8.47 -0.31 -6.37
CA PRO A 133 8.17 0.83 -5.50
C PRO A 133 7.80 2.11 -6.26
N GLN A 134 8.40 2.30 -7.44
CA GLN A 134 8.12 3.45 -8.30
C GLN A 134 6.65 3.57 -8.69
N LYS A 135 5.93 2.45 -8.84
CA LYS A 135 4.50 2.46 -9.18
C LYS A 135 3.64 3.12 -8.10
N LYS A 136 3.94 2.84 -6.82
CA LYS A 136 3.28 3.53 -5.70
C LYS A 136 3.63 5.01 -5.65
N VAL A 137 4.90 5.36 -5.91
CA VAL A 137 5.33 6.76 -5.99
C VAL A 137 4.63 7.50 -7.13
N ASP A 138 4.52 6.90 -8.31
CA ASP A 138 3.84 7.50 -9.47
C ASP A 138 2.38 7.83 -9.14
N GLU A 139 1.67 6.92 -8.44
CA GLU A 139 0.29 7.16 -8.04
C GLU A 139 0.16 8.29 -7.02
N VAL A 140 1.00 8.30 -5.97
CA VAL A 140 1.02 9.40 -5.00
C VAL A 140 1.34 10.72 -5.69
N LYS A 141 2.30 10.74 -6.62
CA LYS A 141 2.63 11.92 -7.41
C LYS A 141 1.44 12.43 -8.21
N ASN A 142 0.73 11.56 -8.91
CA ASN A 142 -0.46 11.91 -9.70
C ASN A 142 -1.54 12.56 -8.82
N ILE A 143 -1.76 12.03 -7.62
CA ILE A 143 -2.72 12.60 -6.66
C ILE A 143 -2.27 14.00 -6.20
N LEU A 144 -0.99 14.17 -5.86
CA LEU A 144 -0.46 15.45 -5.41
C LEU A 144 -0.50 16.51 -6.52
N ASP A 145 -0.15 16.14 -7.74
CA ASP A 145 -0.18 17.04 -8.90
C ASP A 145 -1.62 17.48 -9.23
N SER A 146 -2.59 16.58 -9.05
CA SER A 146 -4.02 16.86 -9.27
C SER A 146 -4.67 17.63 -8.12
N ASN A 147 -4.06 17.63 -6.94
CA ASN A 147 -4.60 18.26 -5.72
C ASN A 147 -3.58 19.19 -5.06
N PRO A 148 -3.27 20.36 -5.65
CA PRO A 148 -2.23 21.28 -5.16
C PRO A 148 -2.50 21.87 -3.77
N SER A 149 -3.70 21.65 -3.21
CA SER A 149 -4.06 22.03 -1.85
C SER A 149 -3.51 21.09 -0.79
N ILE A 150 -3.07 19.87 -1.16
CA ILE A 150 -2.48 18.92 -0.22
C ILE A 150 -1.15 19.49 0.31
N GLU A 151 -1.03 19.51 1.63
CA GLU A 151 0.13 20.02 2.35
C GLU A 151 0.82 18.94 3.15
N GLU A 152 0.16 17.81 3.37
CA GLU A 152 0.63 16.74 4.24
C GLU A 152 0.34 15.37 3.64
N VAL A 153 1.32 14.46 3.71
CA VAL A 153 1.22 13.05 3.32
C VAL A 153 1.60 12.16 4.49
N SER A 154 0.80 11.13 4.78
CA SER A 154 1.25 9.99 5.60
C SER A 154 1.28 8.76 4.73
N PHE A 155 2.33 7.95 4.87
CA PHE A 155 2.52 6.72 4.12
C PHE A 155 2.93 5.58 5.05
N PHE A 156 2.15 4.50 5.05
CA PHE A 156 2.37 3.31 5.88
C PHE A 156 2.47 2.09 4.97
N ASP A 157 3.58 1.35 5.08
CA ASP A 157 3.88 0.21 4.22
C ASP A 157 4.84 -0.73 4.96
N ASP A 158 4.71 -2.03 4.81
CA ASP A 158 5.60 -3.02 5.44
C ASP A 158 6.92 -3.19 4.67
N SER A 159 6.95 -2.82 3.39
CA SER A 159 8.12 -2.91 2.53
C SER A 159 9.10 -1.76 2.76
N SER A 160 10.33 -2.07 3.17
CA SER A 160 11.41 -1.08 3.26
C SER A 160 11.70 -0.43 1.91
N ALA A 161 11.61 -1.19 0.80
CA ALA A 161 11.82 -0.64 -0.53
C ALA A 161 10.78 0.44 -0.88
N ASN A 162 9.51 0.22 -0.53
CA ASN A 162 8.42 1.18 -0.75
C ASN A 162 8.61 2.43 0.12
N THR A 163 8.89 2.25 1.42
CA THR A 163 9.08 3.38 2.35
C THR A 163 10.30 4.21 1.98
N ASP A 164 11.42 3.59 1.59
CA ASP A 164 12.65 4.29 1.18
C ASP A 164 12.45 5.08 -0.13
N GLU A 165 11.74 4.51 -1.11
CA GLU A 165 11.46 5.19 -2.38
C GLU A 165 10.51 6.37 -2.17
N MET A 166 9.44 6.17 -1.37
CA MET A 166 8.51 7.23 -1.02
C MET A 166 9.21 8.36 -0.25
N MET A 167 10.13 8.02 0.67
CA MET A 167 10.96 9.00 1.40
C MET A 167 11.79 9.84 0.44
N ARG A 168 12.47 9.21 -0.52
CA ARG A 168 13.28 9.93 -1.54
C ARG A 168 12.41 10.89 -2.35
N PHE A 169 11.26 10.40 -2.83
CA PHE A 169 10.33 11.20 -3.60
C PHE A 169 9.82 12.41 -2.81
N LEU A 170 9.20 12.19 -1.62
CA LEU A 170 8.59 13.28 -0.84
C LEU A 170 9.61 14.29 -0.31
N SER A 171 10.86 13.86 -0.07
CA SER A 171 11.94 14.77 0.37
C SER A 171 12.33 15.77 -0.71
N SER A 172 12.16 15.42 -1.98
CA SER A 172 12.48 16.28 -3.14
C SER A 172 11.25 16.92 -3.79
N TYR A 173 10.03 16.52 -3.39
CA TYR A 173 8.81 17.02 -4.00
C TYR A 173 8.53 18.46 -3.61
N GLU A 174 8.39 19.33 -4.61
CA GLU A 174 7.95 20.71 -4.45
C GLU A 174 6.52 20.88 -4.95
N ARG A 175 5.68 21.47 -4.11
CA ARG A 175 4.32 21.83 -4.46
C ARG A 175 4.32 22.92 -5.53
N HIS A 176 3.19 23.10 -6.24
CA HIS A 176 3.02 24.13 -7.28
C HIS A 176 3.35 25.57 -6.83
N ASN A 177 3.37 25.82 -5.52
CA ASN A 177 3.73 27.14 -4.95
C ASN A 177 5.19 27.20 -4.45
N GLY A 178 6.04 26.25 -4.81
CA GLY A 178 7.44 26.15 -4.43
C GLY A 178 7.68 25.76 -2.97
N LYS A 179 6.63 25.32 -2.24
CA LYS A 179 6.76 24.88 -0.85
C LYS A 179 6.93 23.38 -0.76
N SER A 180 7.77 22.92 0.17
CA SER A 180 7.91 21.53 0.51
C SER A 180 6.59 20.97 1.06
N ILE A 181 6.36 19.66 0.90
CA ILE A 181 5.26 18.95 1.54
C ILE A 181 5.70 18.44 2.90
N PHE A 182 4.78 18.41 3.87
CA PHE A 182 5.01 17.73 5.14
C PHE A 182 4.69 16.25 4.95
N PHE A 183 5.52 15.36 5.50
CA PHE A 183 5.25 13.93 5.39
C PHE A 183 5.64 13.17 6.65
N ASP A 184 4.94 12.06 6.88
CA ASP A 184 5.15 11.08 7.93
C ASP A 184 5.16 9.70 7.28
N ILE A 185 6.32 9.06 7.24
CA ILE A 185 6.47 7.73 6.67
C ILE A 185 6.79 6.75 7.79
N ALA A 186 6.04 5.67 7.85
CA ALA A 186 6.27 4.62 8.82
C ALA A 186 6.29 3.26 8.14
N LYS A 187 7.30 2.47 8.48
CA LYS A 187 7.36 1.06 8.16
C LYS A 187 6.47 0.30 9.15
N VAL A 188 5.67 -0.60 8.63
CA VAL A 188 4.91 -1.57 9.43
C VAL A 188 5.79 -2.80 9.63
N GLU A 189 6.04 -3.18 10.89
CA GLU A 189 6.84 -4.33 11.22
C GLU A 189 6.00 -5.63 11.22
N GLY A 190 6.64 -6.79 11.20
CA GLY A 190 5.96 -8.07 11.16
C GLY A 190 5.03 -8.34 12.37
N ASP A 191 5.20 -7.62 13.49
CA ASP A 191 4.29 -7.63 14.65
C ASP A 191 3.18 -6.56 14.55
N GLY A 192 3.08 -5.87 13.42
CA GLY A 192 2.08 -4.84 13.14
C GLY A 192 2.36 -3.47 13.71
N LYS A 193 3.47 -3.28 14.44
CA LYS A 193 3.85 -1.97 14.97
C LYS A 193 4.46 -1.08 13.90
N LEU A 194 4.51 0.22 14.21
CA LEU A 194 5.05 1.23 13.30
C LEU A 194 6.44 1.68 13.75
N THR A 195 7.40 1.60 12.82
CA THR A 195 8.70 2.25 12.95
C THR A 195 8.74 3.47 12.03
N ARG A 196 8.79 4.67 12.62
CA ARG A 196 8.83 5.91 11.85
C ARG A 196 10.19 6.12 11.21
N MET A 197 10.17 6.48 9.93
CA MET A 197 11.39 6.80 9.19
C MET A 197 11.97 8.14 9.66
N PRO A 198 13.34 8.25 9.77
CA PRO A 198 13.97 9.52 10.08
C PRO A 198 13.78 10.50 8.92
N GLY A 199 13.25 11.68 9.19
CA GLY A 199 12.97 12.70 8.17
C GLY A 199 11.67 13.46 8.39
N TYR A 200 10.88 13.07 9.40
CA TYR A 200 9.71 13.82 9.82
C TYR A 200 10.06 15.29 10.08
N ARG A 201 9.52 16.19 9.29
CA ARG A 201 9.58 17.63 9.57
C ARG A 201 8.37 17.96 10.43
N ALA A 202 8.56 17.90 11.76
CA ALA A 202 7.62 18.50 12.69
C ALA A 202 7.42 19.99 12.34
N ARG A 203 6.19 20.44 12.43
CA ARG A 203 5.86 21.88 12.36
C ARG A 203 6.54 22.65 13.47
#